data_3bf42ff5c0308575d5dc05247e4f6040
#
_entry.id   3bf42ff5c0308575d5dc05247e4f6040
#
_cell.length_a   1.000
_cell.length_b   1.000
_cell.length_c   1.000
_cell.angle_alpha   90.00
_cell.angle_beta   90.00
_cell.angle_gamma   90.00
#
_symmetry.space_group_name_H-M   'P 1'
#
loop_
_entity.id
_entity.type
_entity.pdbx_description
1 polymer ?
#
loop_
_entity_poly.entity_id
_entity_poly.type
_entity_poly.pdbx_seq_one_letter_code
_entity_poly.pdbx_strand_id
1 'polypeptide(L)'
;MWIPIEESVLCFVRKRMDKQVLLIHKKTGLGAGLINAPGGRIKRGETPEQAAVREAREEVNIHVEELSYSGDLCFQFTNGHSIKGYVFQTETWFGRPLET
;
A
#
# COMPACT_ATOMS: atom_id res chain seq x y z
N MET A 1 -19.84 -10.92 12.17
CA MET A 1 -19.08 -9.92 11.40
C MET A 1 -17.59 -10.07 11.67
N TRP A 2 -16.78 -10.13 10.61
CA TRP A 2 -15.32 -10.16 10.77
C TRP A 2 -14.79 -8.75 11.03
N ILE A 3 -14.08 -8.55 12.12
CA ILE A 3 -13.50 -7.26 12.48
C ILE A 3 -11.98 -7.41 12.52
N PRO A 4 -11.24 -6.71 11.65
CA PRO A 4 -9.78 -6.82 11.66
C PRO A 4 -9.18 -6.11 12.87
N ILE A 5 -8.07 -6.64 13.35
CA ILE A 5 -7.29 -5.99 14.41
C ILE A 5 -6.52 -4.80 13.81
N GLU A 6 -6.15 -4.90 12.54
CA GLU A 6 -5.31 -3.92 11.88
C GLU A 6 -5.85 -3.61 10.49
N GLU A 7 -5.79 -2.33 10.10
CA GLU A 7 -6.12 -1.91 8.74
C GLU A 7 -4.89 -1.31 8.08
N SER A 8 -4.64 -1.73 6.84
CA SER A 8 -3.47 -1.33 6.07
C SER A 8 -3.86 -0.98 4.64
N VAL A 9 -2.93 -0.38 3.90
CA VAL A 9 -3.11 -0.06 2.48
C VAL A 9 -1.98 -0.64 1.67
N LEU A 10 -2.28 -0.92 0.40
CA LEU A 10 -1.30 -1.24 -0.63
C LEU A 10 -1.60 -0.36 -1.82
N CYS A 11 -0.56 0.22 -2.42
CA CYS A 11 -0.72 1.11 -3.56
C CYS A 11 0.14 0.60 -4.72
N PHE A 12 -0.50 0.08 -5.76
CA PHE A 12 0.20 -0.34 -6.96
C PHE A 12 0.37 0.86 -7.87
N VAL A 13 1.61 1.26 -8.07
CA VAL A 13 1.99 2.40 -8.89
C VAL A 13 2.54 1.88 -10.20
N ARG A 14 1.94 2.28 -11.31
CA ARG A 14 2.29 1.80 -12.64
C ARG A 14 2.88 2.91 -13.49
N LYS A 15 3.81 2.56 -14.36
CA LYS A 15 4.25 3.45 -15.41
C LYS A 15 3.25 3.39 -16.55
N ARG A 16 2.77 4.56 -16.97
CA ARG A 16 1.74 4.65 -18.01
C ARG A 16 2.14 4.00 -19.32
N MET A 17 3.40 4.19 -19.74
CA MET A 17 3.87 3.79 -21.06
C MET A 17 4.19 2.30 -21.21
N ASP A 18 4.77 1.70 -20.17
CA ASP A 18 5.25 0.31 -20.24
C ASP A 18 4.51 -0.61 -19.26
N LYS A 19 3.55 -0.09 -18.55
CA LYS A 19 2.71 -0.84 -17.59
C LYS A 19 3.49 -1.58 -16.52
N GLN A 20 4.70 -1.13 -16.21
CA GLN A 20 5.45 -1.68 -15.08
C GLN A 20 4.83 -1.27 -13.77
N VAL A 21 4.87 -2.16 -12.80
CA VAL A 21 4.38 -1.90 -11.44
C VAL A 21 5.58 -1.62 -10.53
N LEU A 22 5.50 -0.53 -9.79
CA LEU A 22 6.53 -0.20 -8.81
C LEU A 22 6.35 -1.07 -7.59
N LEU A 23 7.36 -1.88 -7.29
CA LEU A 23 7.38 -2.76 -6.12
C LEU A 23 8.56 -2.41 -5.24
N ILE A 24 8.44 -2.72 -3.95
CA ILE A 24 9.50 -2.56 -2.99
C ILE A 24 9.71 -3.86 -2.22
N HIS A 25 10.92 -4.05 -1.71
CA HIS A 25 11.23 -5.18 -0.84
C HIS A 25 11.00 -4.74 0.61
N LYS A 26 9.91 -5.20 1.21
CA LYS A 26 9.56 -4.83 2.58
C LYS A 26 10.38 -5.64 3.58
N LYS A 27 10.92 -4.95 4.58
CA LYS A 27 11.71 -5.59 5.64
C LYS A 27 10.87 -5.89 6.87
N THR A 28 9.78 -5.15 7.08
CA THR A 28 8.87 -5.30 8.22
C THR A 28 7.43 -5.13 7.78
N GLY A 29 6.50 -5.54 8.62
CA GLY A 29 5.08 -5.37 8.37
C GLY A 29 4.47 -6.44 7.47
N LEU A 30 3.31 -6.15 6.90
CA LEU A 30 2.62 -7.06 5.99
C LEU A 30 3.49 -7.35 4.76
N GLY A 31 3.74 -8.63 4.49
CA GLY A 31 4.59 -9.02 3.38
C GLY A 31 6.08 -8.85 3.65
N ALA A 32 6.49 -8.74 4.91
CA ALA A 32 7.90 -8.61 5.27
C ALA A 32 8.74 -9.72 4.64
N GLY A 33 9.88 -9.36 4.03
CA GLY A 33 10.75 -10.28 3.33
C GLY A 33 10.34 -10.58 1.90
N LEU A 34 9.17 -10.09 1.46
CA LEU A 34 8.67 -10.27 0.10
C LEU A 34 8.71 -8.96 -0.67
N ILE A 35 8.67 -9.06 -2.00
CA ILE A 35 8.51 -7.87 -2.85
C ILE A 35 7.04 -7.50 -2.86
N ASN A 36 6.73 -6.25 -2.55
CA ASN A 36 5.35 -5.80 -2.40
C ASN A 36 5.21 -4.36 -2.89
N ALA A 37 3.97 -3.94 -3.15
CA ALA A 37 3.70 -2.54 -3.47
C ALA A 37 3.92 -1.65 -2.24
N PRO A 38 4.17 -0.33 -2.43
CA PRO A 38 4.21 0.60 -1.30
C PRO A 38 2.92 0.51 -0.48
N GLY A 39 3.05 0.51 0.82
CA GLY A 39 1.90 0.43 1.69
C GLY A 39 2.29 0.31 3.15
N GLY A 40 1.30 0.26 3.99
CA GLY A 40 1.49 0.11 5.41
C GLY A 40 0.22 0.37 6.19
N ARG A 41 0.34 0.48 7.49
CA ARG A 41 -0.78 0.64 8.38
C ARG A 41 -1.44 2.01 8.26
N ILE A 42 -2.77 2.03 8.26
CA ILE A 42 -3.54 3.27 8.29
C ILE A 42 -3.43 3.88 9.68
N LYS A 43 -3.07 5.15 9.75
CA LYS A 43 -2.97 5.88 11.02
C LYS A 43 -4.34 6.37 11.46
N ARG A 44 -4.49 6.58 12.76
CA ARG A 44 -5.72 7.12 13.32
C ARG A 44 -6.08 8.46 12.69
N GLY A 45 -7.33 8.59 12.24
CA GLY A 45 -7.82 9.81 11.61
C GLY A 45 -7.53 9.92 10.13
N GLU A 46 -6.82 8.97 9.57
CA GLU A 46 -6.45 8.91 8.15
C GLU A 46 -7.48 8.10 7.37
N THR A 47 -7.83 8.54 6.16
CA THR A 47 -8.59 7.68 5.25
C THR A 47 -7.63 6.69 4.58
N PRO A 48 -8.15 5.58 4.03
CA PRO A 48 -7.29 4.65 3.27
C PRO A 48 -6.53 5.34 2.13
N GLU A 49 -7.17 6.26 1.40
CA GLU A 49 -6.49 7.01 0.32
C GLU A 49 -5.37 7.88 0.85
N GLN A 50 -5.60 8.59 1.95
CA GLN A 50 -4.57 9.41 2.58
C GLN A 50 -3.39 8.56 3.03
N ALA A 51 -3.67 7.39 3.58
CA ALA A 51 -2.62 6.45 3.98
C ALA A 51 -1.80 5.99 2.78
N ALA A 52 -2.46 5.68 1.66
CA ALA A 52 -1.78 5.25 0.44
C ALA A 52 -0.84 6.34 -0.09
N VAL A 53 -1.30 7.60 -0.11
CA VAL A 53 -0.49 8.74 -0.54
C VAL A 53 0.72 8.91 0.38
N ARG A 54 0.50 8.86 1.68
CA ARG A 54 1.57 9.02 2.68
C ARG A 54 2.61 7.90 2.56
N GLU A 55 2.17 6.65 2.47
CA GLU A 55 3.08 5.51 2.41
C GLU A 55 3.90 5.52 1.11
N ALA A 56 3.31 5.89 -0.03
CA ALA A 56 4.07 6.00 -1.26
C ALA A 56 5.18 7.05 -1.14
N ARG A 57 4.91 8.16 -0.46
CA ARG A 57 5.90 9.19 -0.24
C ARG A 57 6.99 8.74 0.73
N GLU A 58 6.62 8.11 1.83
CA GLU A 58 7.59 7.67 2.83
C GLU A 58 8.49 6.54 2.33
N GLU A 59 7.93 5.57 1.61
CA GLU A 59 8.67 4.39 1.20
C GLU A 59 9.46 4.57 -0.10
N VAL A 60 8.91 5.29 -1.08
CA VAL A 60 9.53 5.40 -2.41
C VAL A 60 9.68 6.83 -2.92
N ASN A 61 9.39 7.82 -2.10
CA ASN A 61 9.60 9.23 -2.41
C ASN A 61 8.85 9.72 -3.65
N ILE A 62 7.61 9.27 -3.84
CA ILE A 62 6.76 9.76 -4.91
C ILE A 62 5.45 10.32 -4.37
N HIS A 63 4.86 11.23 -5.13
CA HIS A 63 3.52 11.73 -4.86
C HIS A 63 2.56 11.08 -5.84
N VAL A 64 1.55 10.39 -5.32
CA VAL A 64 0.55 9.70 -6.13
C VAL A 64 -0.77 10.46 -6.14
N GLU A 65 -1.45 10.45 -7.27
CA GLU A 65 -2.75 11.09 -7.45
C GLU A 65 -3.68 10.15 -8.23
N GLU A 66 -4.95 10.50 -8.27
CA GLU A 66 -5.96 9.76 -9.03
C GLU A 66 -5.98 8.27 -8.70
N LEU A 67 -5.99 7.97 -7.40
CA LEU A 67 -6.02 6.60 -6.93
C LEU A 67 -7.35 5.93 -7.26
N SER A 68 -7.28 4.71 -7.81
CA SER A 68 -8.44 3.87 -8.04
C SER A 68 -8.45 2.74 -7.01
N TYR A 69 -9.59 2.57 -6.35
CA TYR A 69 -9.76 1.49 -5.40
C TYR A 69 -9.94 0.17 -6.16
N SER A 70 -9.12 -0.83 -5.86
CA SER A 70 -9.13 -2.11 -6.56
C SER A 70 -9.73 -3.25 -5.77
N GLY A 71 -9.99 -3.06 -4.49
CA GLY A 71 -10.59 -4.08 -3.64
C GLY A 71 -9.88 -4.24 -2.31
N ASP A 72 -10.31 -5.22 -1.56
CA ASP A 72 -9.77 -5.52 -0.23
C ASP A 72 -9.06 -6.86 -0.23
N LEU A 73 -8.02 -6.96 0.59
CA LEU A 73 -7.39 -8.21 0.94
C LEU A 73 -7.57 -8.42 2.44
N CYS A 74 -8.00 -9.61 2.83
CA CYS A 74 -8.21 -9.92 4.24
C CYS A 74 -7.31 -11.08 4.64
N PHE A 75 -6.55 -10.89 5.71
CA PHE A 75 -5.63 -11.89 6.23
C PHE A 75 -6.01 -12.27 7.66
N GLN A 76 -6.12 -13.56 7.91
CA GLN A 76 -6.37 -14.09 9.24
C GLN A 76 -5.22 -15.03 9.59
N PHE A 77 -4.56 -14.74 10.69
CA PHE A 77 -3.41 -15.52 11.15
C PHE A 77 -3.82 -16.46 12.28
N THR A 78 -3.10 -17.58 12.43
CA THR A 78 -3.41 -18.59 13.43
C THR A 78 -3.26 -18.11 14.87
N ASN A 79 -2.49 -17.05 15.09
CA ASN A 79 -2.33 -16.44 16.42
C ASN A 79 -3.45 -15.47 16.79
N GLY A 80 -4.52 -15.41 16.01
CA GLY A 80 -5.64 -14.50 16.26
C GLY A 80 -5.49 -13.12 15.65
N HIS A 81 -4.34 -12.80 15.07
CA HIS A 81 -4.12 -11.52 14.40
C HIS A 81 -4.87 -11.48 13.06
N SER A 82 -5.39 -10.33 12.70
CA SER A 82 -6.09 -10.17 11.42
C SER A 82 -5.81 -8.79 10.83
N ILE A 83 -5.71 -8.73 9.51
CA ILE A 83 -5.40 -7.50 8.78
C ILE A 83 -6.36 -7.37 7.60
N LYS A 84 -6.94 -6.18 7.45
CA LYS A 84 -7.68 -5.81 6.24
C LYS A 84 -6.81 -4.84 5.44
N GLY A 85 -6.52 -5.18 4.18
CA GLY A 85 -5.74 -4.33 3.29
C GLY A 85 -6.63 -3.71 2.23
N TYR A 86 -6.59 -2.39 2.12
CA TYR A 86 -7.26 -1.65 1.04
C TYR A 86 -6.27 -1.51 -0.11
N VAL A 87 -6.65 -1.98 -1.29
CA VAL A 87 -5.77 -1.99 -2.46
C VAL A 87 -6.13 -0.87 -3.41
N PHE A 88 -5.16 -0.03 -3.71
CA PHE A 88 -5.30 1.07 -4.66
C PHE A 88 -4.32 0.89 -5.81
N GLN A 89 -4.62 1.51 -6.94
CA GLN A 89 -3.68 1.58 -8.06
C GLN A 89 -3.75 2.96 -8.70
N THR A 90 -2.65 3.38 -9.29
CA THR A 90 -2.57 4.63 -10.02
C THR A 90 -1.51 4.58 -11.10
N GLU A 91 -1.73 5.36 -12.17
CA GLU A 91 -0.72 5.65 -13.18
C GLU A 91 -0.27 7.11 -13.11
N THR A 92 -0.89 7.91 -12.23
CA THR A 92 -0.60 9.33 -12.08
C THR A 92 0.27 9.56 -10.86
N TRP A 93 1.56 9.85 -11.09
CA TRP A 93 2.50 10.07 -10.00
C TRP A 93 3.64 10.96 -10.43
N PHE A 94 4.26 11.60 -9.45
CA PHE A 94 5.34 12.57 -9.64
C PHE A 94 6.47 12.27 -8.67
N GLY A 95 7.68 12.60 -9.08
CA GLY A 95 8.84 12.44 -8.26
C GLY A 95 9.77 11.36 -8.79
N ARG A 96 10.88 11.15 -8.08
CA ARG A 96 11.89 10.17 -8.44
C ARG A 96 11.83 9.02 -7.44
N PRO A 97 11.41 7.83 -7.88
CA PRO A 97 11.29 6.71 -6.96
C PRO A 97 12.63 6.36 -6.31
N LEU A 98 12.61 6.23 -4.98
CA LEU A 98 13.76 5.80 -4.20
C LEU A 98 13.25 4.79 -3.19
N GLU A 99 13.96 3.69 -3.06
CA GLU A 99 13.69 2.73 -2.00
C GLU A 99 14.34 3.24 -0.71
N THR A 100 13.55 3.33 0.37
CA THR A 100 14.02 3.86 1.64
C THR A 100 14.22 2.76 2.68
#